data_51429f81a1457909f09d786c88564df6
#
_entry.id   51429f81a1457909f09d786c88564df6
#
_cell.length_a   1.000
_cell.length_b   1.000
_cell.length_c   1.000
_cell.angle_alpha   90.00
_cell.angle_beta   90.00
_cell.angle_gamma   90.00
#
_symmetry.space_group_name_H-M   'P 1'
#
loop_
_entity.id
_entity.type
_entity.pdbx_description
1 polymer ?
#
loop_
_entity_poly.entity_id
_entity_poly.type
_entity_poly.pdbx_seq_one_letter_code
_entity_poly.pdbx_strand_id
1 'polypeptide(L)'
;MKRKLFVFAWLALVLEMLIYYWYQLPALNILSVDFWIFFLQSVGLVWLILSMFSSKGAFQKVTKISGRQRQVDTYQIKTSQLPAYLKWLGRIWVLVVLGLLGLGLINSRVFRAKDYAAVISVKDADFKADFPETDISKLALLDRASAEKIGDTYLGTIDKVSQFGISDDYRQITIGQQPFRVSPLEYKNFWKWLSNHQDGIGYYVKVNQTTGKAELAKLSKAMHYSDSEFLLNDTLRHLRLQYPTTIFGKPSFEVDDQGNPYYIATIYEPKFGLSSNDPIGAIVLDAVTGESKKYSLEDIPEWVDRVYSANNVISRVDDHYTYQNGFWNTIFSQTGVKNTTDSYNYISIGSDIYLYTGITSATADSSNLGFILVNMRTREITNYKLASATETAAQESAEGEVQEKGYKATAPSLVKLADTAYYLVSLKDDAGLVKSYALVDAEDYQQVTVNNDIALLIFQVTGTDASSLSGLTVTENGEVGEQTEVISGKVEALASQIIGGATIYYIESEGKIYKVKATEDSTDRLPFIKVGDHFSGQLDKKNYLKNFKVNPE
;
A
#
# COMPACT_ATOMS: atom_id res chain seq x y z
N MET A 1 -1.19 -33.44 47.76
CA MET A 1 -0.72 -33.36 46.36
C MET A 1 -1.76 -32.78 45.43
N LYS A 2 -3.01 -33.27 45.34
CA LYS A 2 -4.06 -32.78 44.41
C LYS A 2 -4.41 -31.29 44.60
N ARG A 3 -4.50 -30.76 45.82
CA ARG A 3 -4.79 -29.36 46.11
C ARG A 3 -3.69 -28.41 45.62
N LYS A 4 -2.43 -28.80 45.78
CA LYS A 4 -1.28 -28.03 45.27
C LYS A 4 -1.27 -28.00 43.74
N LEU A 5 -1.54 -29.17 43.09
CA LEU A 5 -1.62 -29.26 41.63
C LEU A 5 -2.80 -28.45 41.05
N PHE A 6 -3.95 -28.42 41.72
CA PHE A 6 -5.10 -27.60 41.35
C PHE A 6 -4.77 -26.10 41.42
N VAL A 7 -4.14 -25.65 42.51
CA VAL A 7 -3.71 -24.23 42.65
C VAL A 7 -2.69 -23.89 41.54
N PHE A 8 -1.73 -24.80 41.29
CA PHE A 8 -0.75 -24.59 40.23
C PHE A 8 -1.40 -24.49 38.84
N ALA A 9 -2.40 -25.34 38.56
CA ALA A 9 -3.11 -25.27 37.27
C ALA A 9 -3.88 -23.95 37.08
N TRP A 10 -4.48 -23.41 38.17
CA TRP A 10 -5.12 -22.10 38.11
C TRP A 10 -4.14 -20.95 37.94
N LEU A 11 -2.98 -21.00 38.59
CA LEU A 11 -1.92 -20.01 38.40
C LEU A 11 -1.38 -20.05 36.97
N ALA A 12 -1.17 -21.26 36.40
CA ALA A 12 -0.76 -21.43 35.03
C ALA A 12 -1.80 -20.90 34.04
N LEU A 13 -3.10 -21.10 34.30
CA LEU A 13 -4.17 -20.53 33.47
C LEU A 13 -4.18 -19.02 33.51
N VAL A 14 -4.11 -18.41 34.70
CA VAL A 14 -4.07 -16.95 34.83
C VAL A 14 -2.85 -16.40 34.09
N LEU A 15 -1.71 -17.04 34.24
CA LEU A 15 -0.49 -16.65 33.53
C LEU A 15 -0.66 -16.78 32.00
N GLU A 16 -1.27 -17.85 31.51
CA GLU A 16 -1.57 -18.04 30.09
C GLU A 16 -2.48 -16.94 29.56
N MET A 17 -3.57 -16.63 30.30
CA MET A 17 -4.49 -15.55 29.92
C MET A 17 -3.80 -14.18 29.88
N LEU A 18 -2.91 -13.89 30.83
CA LEU A 18 -2.13 -12.66 30.85
C LEU A 18 -1.13 -12.61 29.67
N ILE A 19 -0.44 -13.72 29.41
CA ILE A 19 0.48 -13.82 28.27
C ILE A 19 -0.28 -13.67 26.96
N TYR A 20 -1.41 -14.37 26.80
CA TYR A 20 -2.24 -14.24 25.61
C TYR A 20 -2.69 -12.78 25.41
N TYR A 21 -3.24 -12.15 26.45
CA TYR A 21 -3.68 -10.75 26.38
C TYR A 21 -2.50 -9.80 26.04
N TRP A 22 -1.32 -10.06 26.63
CA TRP A 22 -0.13 -9.25 26.39
C TRP A 22 0.36 -9.28 24.93
N TYR A 23 0.26 -10.44 24.27
CA TYR A 23 0.74 -10.60 22.89
C TYR A 23 -0.33 -10.35 21.83
N GLN A 24 -1.58 -10.75 22.07
CA GLN A 24 -2.64 -10.66 21.06
C GLN A 24 -3.44 -9.35 21.18
N LEU A 25 -3.45 -8.72 22.35
CA LEU A 25 -4.10 -7.43 22.62
C LEU A 25 -5.55 -7.36 22.08
N PRO A 26 -6.42 -8.34 22.34
CA PRO A 26 -7.79 -8.32 21.83
C PRO A 26 -8.56 -7.11 22.38
N ALA A 27 -9.40 -6.50 21.55
CA ALA A 27 -10.35 -5.50 22.06
C ALA A 27 -11.36 -6.17 22.99
N LEU A 28 -11.52 -5.66 24.21
CA LEU A 28 -12.51 -6.17 25.17
C LEU A 28 -13.93 -5.68 24.82
N ASN A 29 -14.40 -6.10 23.64
CA ASN A 29 -15.66 -5.68 23.05
C ASN A 29 -16.40 -6.88 22.47
N ILE A 30 -17.67 -7.06 22.86
CA ILE A 30 -18.51 -8.19 22.41
C ILE A 30 -18.77 -8.20 20.89
N LEU A 31 -18.52 -7.08 20.20
CA LEU A 31 -18.59 -6.98 18.73
C LEU A 31 -17.26 -7.34 18.06
N SER A 32 -16.19 -7.65 18.82
CA SER A 32 -14.91 -8.07 18.28
C SER A 32 -14.82 -9.59 18.17
N VAL A 33 -14.39 -10.10 17.03
CA VAL A 33 -14.09 -11.53 16.84
C VAL A 33 -12.95 -11.96 17.76
N ASP A 34 -11.92 -11.13 17.92
CA ASP A 34 -10.76 -11.43 18.77
C ASP A 34 -11.14 -11.58 20.25
N PHE A 35 -12.14 -10.80 20.69
CA PHE A 35 -12.72 -10.96 22.04
C PHE A 35 -13.32 -12.35 22.23
N TRP A 36 -14.09 -12.82 21.26
CA TRP A 36 -14.73 -14.13 21.35
C TRP A 36 -13.72 -15.27 21.27
N ILE A 37 -12.68 -15.14 20.46
CA ILE A 37 -11.57 -16.10 20.41
C ILE A 37 -10.91 -16.18 21.78
N PHE A 38 -10.50 -15.06 22.35
CA PHE A 38 -9.89 -14.98 23.68
C PHE A 38 -10.81 -15.54 24.77
N PHE A 39 -12.08 -15.13 24.79
CA PHE A 39 -13.06 -15.55 25.79
C PHE A 39 -13.36 -17.06 25.71
N LEU A 40 -13.64 -17.58 24.52
CA LEU A 40 -13.94 -19.00 24.32
C LEU A 40 -12.74 -19.90 24.62
N GLN A 41 -11.54 -19.49 24.25
CA GLN A 41 -10.31 -20.19 24.61
C GLN A 41 -10.15 -20.23 26.13
N SER A 42 -10.27 -19.10 26.79
CA SER A 42 -10.13 -19.00 28.26
C SER A 42 -11.18 -19.85 28.99
N VAL A 43 -12.45 -19.76 28.60
CA VAL A 43 -13.53 -20.59 29.17
C VAL A 43 -13.30 -22.06 28.90
N GLY A 44 -12.83 -22.44 27.71
CA GLY A 44 -12.48 -23.82 27.35
C GLY A 44 -11.37 -24.37 28.23
N LEU A 45 -10.31 -23.60 28.48
CA LEU A 45 -9.23 -23.98 29.38
C LEU A 45 -9.68 -24.12 30.84
N VAL A 46 -10.52 -23.19 31.33
CA VAL A 46 -11.17 -23.31 32.64
C VAL A 46 -11.97 -24.60 32.75
N TRP A 47 -12.80 -24.88 31.77
CA TRP A 47 -13.59 -26.13 31.71
C TRP A 47 -12.69 -27.37 31.71
N LEU A 48 -11.61 -27.36 30.98
CA LEU A 48 -10.66 -28.47 30.90
C LEU A 48 -9.99 -28.70 32.27
N ILE A 49 -9.50 -27.67 32.92
CA ILE A 49 -8.88 -27.74 34.26
C ILE A 49 -9.89 -28.29 35.28
N LEU A 50 -11.10 -27.72 35.33
CA LEU A 50 -12.15 -28.21 36.23
C LEU A 50 -12.50 -29.69 35.95
N SER A 51 -12.53 -30.10 34.70
CA SER A 51 -12.80 -31.48 34.29
C SER A 51 -11.70 -32.44 34.77
N MET A 52 -10.42 -32.01 34.68
CA MET A 52 -9.28 -32.82 35.15
C MET A 52 -9.31 -33.07 36.68
N PHE A 53 -9.76 -32.10 37.47
CA PHE A 53 -9.70 -32.17 38.93
C PHE A 53 -11.00 -32.61 39.61
N SER A 54 -12.14 -32.50 38.89
CA SER A 54 -13.46 -32.71 39.46
C SER A 54 -13.90 -34.18 39.59
N SER A 55 -13.30 -35.11 38.83
CA SER A 55 -13.71 -36.51 38.86
C SER A 55 -12.52 -37.47 38.81
N LYS A 56 -12.55 -38.47 39.71
CA LYS A 56 -11.65 -39.63 39.65
C LYS A 56 -12.11 -40.48 38.46
N GLY A 57 -11.42 -40.37 37.28
CA GLY A 57 -11.68 -41.21 36.15
C GLY A 57 -12.26 -40.56 34.88
N ALA A 58 -12.56 -39.24 34.92
CA ALA A 58 -12.95 -38.54 33.69
C ALA A 58 -11.77 -38.47 32.65
N PHE A 59 -10.55 -38.42 33.16
CA PHE A 59 -9.33 -38.56 32.37
C PHE A 59 -8.83 -40.01 32.42
N GLN A 60 -9.03 -40.78 31.38
CA GLN A 60 -8.49 -42.14 31.29
C GLN A 60 -7.39 -42.20 30.25
N LYS A 61 -6.29 -42.78 30.67
CA LYS A 61 -5.21 -43.19 29.77
C LYS A 61 -5.70 -44.40 28.98
N VAL A 62 -5.87 -44.27 27.69
CA VAL A 62 -6.24 -45.34 26.78
C VAL A 62 -5.00 -45.71 25.98
N THR A 63 -4.45 -46.86 26.25
CA THR A 63 -3.32 -47.42 25.49
C THR A 63 -3.86 -48.12 24.27
N LYS A 64 -3.67 -47.57 23.08
CA LYS A 64 -4.01 -48.23 21.82
C LYS A 64 -2.76 -48.88 21.23
N ILE A 65 -2.85 -50.15 20.86
CA ILE A 65 -1.82 -50.86 20.10
C ILE A 65 -2.05 -50.50 18.62
N SER A 66 -1.17 -49.69 18.05
CA SER A 66 -1.16 -49.41 16.62
C SER A 66 -0.26 -50.39 15.89
N GLY A 67 -0.62 -50.85 14.69
CA GLY A 67 0.10 -51.87 13.91
C GLY A 67 1.62 -51.65 13.89
N ARG A 68 2.39 -52.69 14.25
CA ARG A 68 3.80 -52.80 14.60
C ARG A 68 4.12 -52.60 16.08
N GLN A 69 3.27 -53.07 17.01
CA GLN A 69 3.54 -53.15 18.46
C GLN A 69 3.96 -51.83 19.15
N ARG A 70 3.66 -50.68 18.58
CA ARG A 70 3.90 -49.41 19.24
C ARG A 70 2.69 -49.07 20.13
N GLN A 71 2.89 -49.10 21.43
CA GLN A 71 1.90 -48.61 22.40
C GLN A 71 1.85 -47.09 22.31
N VAL A 72 0.67 -46.56 21.91
CA VAL A 72 0.41 -45.11 21.91
C VAL A 72 -0.57 -44.84 23.04
N ASP A 73 -0.10 -44.10 24.04
CA ASP A 73 -0.93 -43.65 25.16
C ASP A 73 -1.72 -42.41 24.73
N THR A 74 -3.02 -42.54 24.62
CA THR A 74 -3.94 -41.42 24.38
C THR A 74 -4.77 -41.16 25.62
N TYR A 75 -4.92 -39.88 25.97
CA TYR A 75 -5.79 -39.47 27.06
C TYR A 75 -7.17 -39.14 26.49
N GLN A 76 -8.23 -39.76 27.02
CA GLN A 76 -9.61 -39.49 26.63
C GLN A 76 -10.41 -38.96 27.81
N ILE A 77 -11.24 -37.94 27.57
CA ILE A 77 -12.20 -37.43 28.55
C ILE A 77 -13.49 -38.21 28.42
N LYS A 78 -13.84 -39.03 29.43
CA LYS A 78 -15.16 -39.64 29.52
C LYS A 78 -16.19 -38.63 30.06
N THR A 79 -16.89 -37.95 29.16
CA THR A 79 -17.89 -36.95 29.51
C THR A 79 -19.03 -37.50 30.37
N SER A 80 -19.30 -38.81 30.30
CA SER A 80 -20.32 -39.47 31.15
C SER A 80 -20.03 -39.38 32.66
N GLN A 81 -18.73 -39.31 33.02
CA GLN A 81 -18.28 -39.26 34.42
C GLN A 81 -18.10 -37.83 34.97
N LEU A 82 -18.31 -36.81 34.14
CA LEU A 82 -18.28 -35.43 34.60
C LEU A 82 -19.46 -35.09 35.48
N PRO A 83 -19.29 -34.22 36.50
CA PRO A 83 -20.40 -33.63 37.28
C PRO A 83 -21.41 -32.91 36.36
N ALA A 84 -22.66 -32.85 36.79
CA ALA A 84 -23.74 -32.27 35.98
C ALA A 84 -23.44 -30.82 35.56
N TYR A 85 -22.88 -29.99 36.44
CA TYR A 85 -22.56 -28.60 36.17
C TYR A 85 -21.48 -28.47 35.06
N LEU A 86 -20.47 -29.35 35.02
CA LEU A 86 -19.48 -29.32 33.95
C LEU A 86 -20.04 -29.79 32.62
N LYS A 87 -20.95 -30.74 32.60
CA LYS A 87 -21.68 -31.14 31.39
C LYS A 87 -22.50 -29.98 30.85
N TRP A 88 -23.18 -29.26 31.72
CA TRP A 88 -23.95 -28.08 31.34
C TRP A 88 -23.06 -26.96 30.83
N LEU A 89 -21.95 -26.67 31.49
CA LEU A 89 -20.98 -25.63 31.08
C LEU A 89 -20.40 -25.94 29.71
N GLY A 90 -20.03 -27.19 29.46
CA GLY A 90 -19.57 -27.63 28.13
C GLY A 90 -20.66 -27.51 27.06
N ARG A 91 -21.93 -27.84 27.39
CA ARG A 91 -23.05 -27.65 26.46
C ARG A 91 -23.29 -26.19 26.14
N ILE A 92 -23.27 -25.32 27.14
CA ILE A 92 -23.41 -23.86 26.97
C ILE A 92 -22.28 -23.34 26.08
N TRP A 93 -21.04 -23.76 26.31
CA TRP A 93 -19.90 -23.39 25.49
C TRP A 93 -20.10 -23.77 24.03
N VAL A 94 -20.53 -25.02 23.76
CA VAL A 94 -20.86 -25.49 22.40
C VAL A 94 -22.01 -24.68 21.79
N LEU A 95 -23.07 -24.38 22.57
CA LEU A 95 -24.20 -23.58 22.10
C LEU A 95 -23.78 -22.14 21.75
N VAL A 96 -22.88 -21.54 22.52
CA VAL A 96 -22.33 -20.21 22.22
C VAL A 96 -21.53 -20.25 20.92
N VAL A 97 -20.65 -21.25 20.75
CA VAL A 97 -19.90 -21.43 19.47
C VAL A 97 -20.84 -21.58 18.29
N LEU A 98 -21.84 -22.47 18.41
CA LEU A 98 -22.85 -22.68 17.34
C LEU A 98 -23.67 -21.41 17.09
N GLY A 99 -24.02 -20.68 18.15
CA GLY A 99 -24.70 -19.38 18.04
C GLY A 99 -23.90 -18.35 17.29
N LEU A 100 -22.59 -18.23 17.57
CA LEU A 100 -21.69 -17.31 16.86
C LEU A 100 -21.51 -17.71 15.40
N LEU A 101 -21.37 -19.02 15.10
CA LEU A 101 -21.32 -19.52 13.73
C LEU A 101 -22.63 -19.25 12.97
N GLY A 102 -23.79 -19.49 13.65
CA GLY A 102 -25.11 -19.16 13.11
C GLY A 102 -25.28 -17.67 12.84
N LEU A 103 -24.83 -16.83 13.76
CA LEU A 103 -24.83 -15.37 13.60
C LEU A 103 -23.97 -14.94 12.41
N GLY A 104 -22.79 -15.53 12.25
CA GLY A 104 -21.90 -15.29 11.09
C GLY A 104 -22.58 -15.72 9.78
N LEU A 105 -23.24 -16.87 9.78
CA LEU A 105 -23.94 -17.36 8.58
C LEU A 105 -25.11 -16.43 8.19
N ILE A 106 -25.98 -16.06 9.11
CA ILE A 106 -27.14 -15.19 8.86
C ILE A 106 -26.69 -13.80 8.38
N ASN A 107 -25.56 -13.30 8.89
CA ASN A 107 -24.99 -12.02 8.50
C ASN A 107 -24.03 -12.12 7.30
N SER A 108 -23.95 -13.28 6.65
CA SER A 108 -23.10 -13.46 5.47
C SER A 108 -23.71 -12.83 4.21
N ARG A 109 -22.87 -12.68 3.19
CA ARG A 109 -23.29 -12.22 1.85
C ARG A 109 -24.39 -13.07 1.22
N VAL A 110 -24.51 -14.34 1.61
CA VAL A 110 -25.59 -15.24 1.11
C VAL A 110 -26.97 -14.70 1.47
N PHE A 111 -27.14 -14.23 2.70
CA PHE A 111 -28.45 -13.78 3.21
C PHE A 111 -28.64 -12.27 3.17
N ARG A 112 -27.57 -11.51 3.17
CA ARG A 112 -27.58 -10.04 3.24
C ARG A 112 -26.90 -9.36 2.06
N ALA A 113 -26.88 -10.01 0.90
CA ALA A 113 -26.21 -9.51 -0.30
C ALA A 113 -26.52 -8.04 -0.62
N LYS A 114 -27.81 -7.67 -0.64
CA LYS A 114 -28.24 -6.29 -0.91
C LYS A 114 -27.80 -5.30 0.14
N ASP A 115 -27.75 -5.71 1.42
CA ASP A 115 -27.26 -4.85 2.49
C ASP A 115 -25.75 -4.57 2.33
N TYR A 116 -24.99 -5.60 1.94
CA TYR A 116 -23.56 -5.45 1.62
C TYR A 116 -23.35 -4.50 0.45
N ALA A 117 -24.16 -4.62 -0.62
CA ALA A 117 -24.08 -3.71 -1.77
C ALA A 117 -24.43 -2.25 -1.41
N ALA A 118 -25.25 -2.05 -0.38
CA ALA A 118 -25.72 -0.73 0.06
C ALA A 118 -24.81 -0.04 1.10
N VAL A 119 -23.69 -0.66 1.52
CA VAL A 119 -22.77 -0.07 2.53
C VAL A 119 -22.11 1.20 2.03
N ILE A 120 -21.83 1.28 0.73
CA ILE A 120 -21.22 2.43 0.08
C ILE A 120 -22.17 3.03 -0.95
N SER A 121 -21.98 4.31 -1.23
CA SER A 121 -22.55 4.99 -2.38
C SER A 121 -21.44 5.35 -3.37
N VAL A 122 -21.69 5.12 -4.65
CA VAL A 122 -20.75 5.43 -5.73
C VAL A 122 -21.36 6.51 -6.60
N LYS A 123 -20.62 7.59 -6.85
CA LYS A 123 -21.01 8.69 -7.73
C LYS A 123 -20.48 8.40 -9.13
N ASP A 124 -21.34 8.41 -10.11
CA ASP A 124 -20.94 8.31 -11.53
C ASP A 124 -20.47 9.67 -12.06
N ALA A 125 -19.39 9.65 -12.82
CA ALA A 125 -18.81 10.80 -13.50
C ALA A 125 -18.29 10.42 -14.89
N ASP A 126 -18.09 11.41 -15.75
CA ASP A 126 -17.44 11.21 -17.05
C ASP A 126 -15.93 11.45 -16.92
N PHE A 127 -15.12 10.54 -17.51
CA PHE A 127 -13.67 10.67 -17.38
C PHE A 127 -13.15 11.94 -18.05
N LYS A 128 -13.58 12.22 -19.29
CA LYS A 128 -13.06 13.36 -20.06
C LYS A 128 -13.46 14.70 -19.45
N ALA A 129 -14.70 14.79 -18.94
CA ALA A 129 -15.23 16.03 -18.39
C ALA A 129 -14.83 16.26 -16.91
N ASP A 130 -14.88 15.23 -16.10
CA ASP A 130 -14.86 15.37 -14.64
C ASP A 130 -13.56 14.90 -13.97
N PHE A 131 -12.75 14.02 -14.65
CA PHE A 131 -11.48 13.59 -14.07
C PHE A 131 -10.48 14.76 -14.10
N PRO A 132 -9.81 15.05 -12.98
CA PRO A 132 -8.87 16.17 -12.94
C PRO A 132 -7.69 15.96 -13.88
N GLU A 133 -7.27 17.02 -14.57
CA GLU A 133 -6.00 17.00 -15.32
C GLU A 133 -4.85 16.70 -14.37
N THR A 134 -3.95 15.82 -14.78
CA THR A 134 -2.89 15.36 -13.90
C THR A 134 -1.79 16.41 -13.78
N ASP A 135 -1.50 16.84 -12.55
CA ASP A 135 -0.35 17.71 -12.28
C ASP A 135 0.94 16.91 -12.45
N ILE A 136 1.61 17.12 -13.58
CA ILE A 136 2.85 16.41 -13.91
C ILE A 136 3.96 16.62 -12.87
N SER A 137 3.98 17.75 -12.17
CA SER A 137 4.98 18.04 -11.13
C SER A 137 4.80 17.22 -9.85
N LYS A 138 3.70 16.46 -9.74
CA LYS A 138 3.32 15.64 -8.58
C LYS A 138 3.12 14.16 -8.92
N LEU A 139 3.64 13.70 -10.06
CA LEU A 139 3.55 12.30 -10.46
C LEU A 139 4.31 11.37 -9.50
N ALA A 140 3.64 10.35 -9.00
CA ALA A 140 4.27 9.30 -8.20
C ALA A 140 4.94 8.27 -9.12
N LEU A 141 6.18 8.50 -9.52
CA LEU A 141 6.94 7.69 -10.47
C LEU A 141 7.59 6.46 -9.83
N LEU A 142 7.83 6.51 -8.52
CA LEU A 142 8.45 5.43 -7.77
C LEU A 142 7.41 4.59 -7.05
N ASP A 143 7.41 3.31 -7.32
CA ASP A 143 6.66 2.35 -6.54
C ASP A 143 7.32 2.09 -5.17
N ARG A 144 6.66 1.25 -4.35
CA ARG A 144 7.15 0.91 -3.01
C ARG A 144 8.54 0.28 -3.03
N ALA A 145 8.76 -0.74 -3.88
CA ALA A 145 10.02 -1.47 -3.91
C ALA A 145 11.20 -0.61 -4.36
N SER A 146 10.97 0.34 -5.30
CA SER A 146 12.00 1.30 -5.70
C SER A 146 12.33 2.28 -4.58
N ALA A 147 11.31 2.77 -3.86
CA ALA A 147 11.53 3.67 -2.73
C ALA A 147 12.27 2.99 -1.57
N GLU A 148 11.94 1.72 -1.25
CA GLU A 148 12.65 0.90 -0.28
C GLU A 148 14.14 0.80 -0.64
N LYS A 149 14.43 0.44 -1.88
CA LYS A 149 15.80 0.26 -2.35
C LYS A 149 16.62 1.55 -2.28
N ILE A 150 16.02 2.67 -2.68
CA ILE A 150 16.68 3.98 -2.61
C ILE A 150 16.88 4.38 -1.15
N GLY A 151 15.87 4.22 -0.30
CA GLY A 151 15.92 4.56 1.12
C GLY A 151 17.00 3.79 1.88
N ASP A 152 17.16 2.50 1.59
CA ASP A 152 18.16 1.62 2.24
C ASP A 152 19.59 2.12 2.03
N THR A 153 19.88 2.77 0.90
CA THR A 153 21.22 3.32 0.65
C THR A 153 21.60 4.44 1.61
N TYR A 154 20.60 5.17 2.14
CA TYR A 154 20.82 6.29 3.05
C TYR A 154 20.99 5.87 4.51
N LEU A 155 20.61 4.65 4.88
CA LEU A 155 20.77 4.16 6.25
C LEU A 155 22.23 4.19 6.70
N GLY A 156 23.18 3.97 5.78
CA GLY A 156 24.61 4.01 6.05
C GLY A 156 25.16 5.35 6.53
N THR A 157 24.39 6.43 6.44
CA THR A 157 24.83 7.79 6.78
C THR A 157 24.63 8.14 8.26
N ILE A 158 23.99 7.27 9.06
CA ILE A 158 23.73 7.52 10.49
C ILE A 158 24.89 7.02 11.36
N ASP A 159 25.31 7.80 12.36
CA ASP A 159 26.33 7.41 13.33
C ASP A 159 25.99 6.13 14.12
N LYS A 160 24.68 5.83 14.29
CA LYS A 160 24.16 4.66 15.03
C LYS A 160 23.53 3.58 14.12
N VAL A 161 23.97 3.45 12.87
CA VAL A 161 23.45 2.47 11.87
C VAL A 161 23.30 1.05 12.42
N SER A 162 24.22 0.63 13.29
CA SER A 162 24.17 -0.71 13.87
C SER A 162 22.97 -0.96 14.79
N GLN A 163 22.28 0.10 15.24
CA GLN A 163 21.17 0.02 16.19
C GLN A 163 19.82 -0.12 15.49
N PHE A 164 19.69 0.49 14.30
CA PHE A 164 18.44 0.63 13.58
C PHE A 164 18.43 -0.13 12.25
N GLY A 165 17.25 -0.54 11.81
CA GLY A 165 16.87 -0.88 10.45
C GLY A 165 15.80 0.09 9.98
N ILE A 166 15.48 0.04 8.70
CA ILE A 166 14.30 0.73 8.17
C ILE A 166 13.13 -0.26 8.24
N SER A 167 11.96 0.24 8.62
CA SER A 167 10.75 -0.58 8.61
C SER A 167 10.36 -0.95 7.18
N ASP A 168 9.83 -2.14 7.01
CA ASP A 168 9.26 -2.57 5.71
C ASP A 168 7.97 -1.80 5.36
N ASP A 169 7.40 -1.01 6.28
CA ASP A 169 6.17 -0.24 6.04
C ASP A 169 6.48 1.12 5.39
N TYR A 170 6.89 1.09 4.11
CA TYR A 170 7.01 2.29 3.28
C TYR A 170 5.64 2.78 2.83
N ARG A 171 5.10 3.73 3.55
CA ARG A 171 3.77 4.28 3.30
C ARG A 171 3.81 5.50 2.38
N GLN A 172 2.91 5.53 1.40
CA GLN A 172 2.71 6.72 0.57
C GLN A 172 1.86 7.73 1.33
N ILE A 173 2.34 8.95 1.40
CA ILE A 173 1.68 10.10 2.01
C ILE A 173 1.91 11.35 1.16
N THR A 174 1.16 12.41 1.44
CA THR A 174 1.35 13.75 0.88
C THR A 174 1.97 14.68 1.92
N ILE A 175 3.02 15.40 1.58
CA ILE A 175 3.60 16.46 2.40
C ILE A 175 3.68 17.70 1.53
N GLY A 176 2.98 18.77 1.90
CA GLY A 176 2.93 19.98 1.08
C GLY A 176 2.43 19.72 -0.35
N GLN A 177 1.44 18.85 -0.51
CA GLN A 177 0.88 18.39 -1.80
C GLN A 177 1.84 17.63 -2.71
N GLN A 178 3.00 17.20 -2.24
CA GLN A 178 3.94 16.36 -2.98
C GLN A 178 3.84 14.90 -2.51
N PRO A 179 3.92 13.90 -3.40
CA PRO A 179 3.87 12.50 -3.01
C PRO A 179 5.21 12.04 -2.44
N PHE A 180 5.17 11.52 -1.24
CA PHE A 180 6.31 10.91 -0.56
C PHE A 180 6.01 9.49 -0.15
N ARG A 181 7.06 8.68 -0.04
CA ARG A 181 7.04 7.46 0.76
C ARG A 181 7.87 7.68 2.02
N VAL A 182 7.26 7.37 3.15
CA VAL A 182 7.91 7.50 4.45
C VAL A 182 7.96 6.14 5.14
N SER A 183 9.04 5.92 5.88
CA SER A 183 9.21 4.73 6.71
C SER A 183 9.95 5.11 7.99
N PRO A 184 9.47 4.68 9.18
CA PRO A 184 10.19 4.91 10.42
C PRO A 184 11.43 4.01 10.49
N LEU A 185 12.41 4.40 11.29
CA LEU A 185 13.45 3.47 11.72
C LEU A 185 12.93 2.55 12.82
N GLU A 186 13.45 1.34 12.88
CA GLU A 186 13.10 0.32 13.87
C GLU A 186 14.34 -0.18 14.58
N TYR A 187 14.24 -0.51 15.88
CA TYR A 187 15.30 -1.19 16.60
C TYR A 187 15.49 -2.61 16.04
N LYS A 188 16.71 -2.97 15.65
CA LYS A 188 17.01 -4.29 15.05
C LYS A 188 16.66 -5.47 15.95
N ASN A 189 16.72 -5.30 17.28
CA ASN A 189 16.37 -6.33 18.26
C ASN A 189 16.26 -5.73 19.67
N PHE A 190 15.81 -6.57 20.62
CA PHE A 190 15.65 -6.21 22.03
C PHE A 190 16.89 -5.58 22.68
N TRP A 191 18.10 -6.09 22.41
CA TRP A 191 19.32 -5.58 23.02
C TRP A 191 19.68 -4.16 22.51
N LYS A 192 19.40 -3.92 21.23
CA LYS A 192 19.58 -2.61 20.62
C LYS A 192 18.58 -1.60 21.17
N TRP A 193 17.33 -2.01 21.35
CA TRP A 193 16.34 -1.22 22.05
C TRP A 193 16.75 -0.91 23.48
N LEU A 194 17.12 -1.94 24.27
CA LEU A 194 17.49 -1.78 25.68
C LEU A 194 18.63 -0.76 25.88
N SER A 195 19.57 -0.70 24.95
CA SER A 195 20.70 0.21 25.02
C SER A 195 20.41 1.63 24.51
N ASN A 196 19.32 1.87 23.75
CA ASN A 196 19.05 3.16 23.10
C ASN A 196 17.63 3.72 23.32
N HIS A 197 16.72 3.01 23.97
CA HIS A 197 15.32 3.43 24.12
C HIS A 197 15.17 4.79 24.85
N GLN A 198 16.13 5.18 25.70
CA GLN A 198 16.11 6.47 26.38
C GLN A 198 16.37 7.64 25.42
N ASP A 199 17.21 7.43 24.40
CA ASP A 199 17.49 8.44 23.36
C ASP A 199 16.34 8.53 22.34
N GLY A 200 15.57 7.44 22.17
CA GLY A 200 14.52 7.33 21.19
C GLY A 200 15.01 7.21 19.74
N ILE A 201 14.09 7.26 18.79
CA ILE A 201 14.36 7.17 17.36
C ILE A 201 14.31 8.57 16.77
N GLY A 202 15.47 9.11 16.39
CA GLY A 202 15.63 10.52 15.95
C GLY A 202 15.43 10.78 14.46
N TYR A 203 15.13 9.76 13.65
CA TYR A 203 15.08 9.88 12.19
C TYR A 203 13.99 8.99 11.60
N TYR A 204 13.53 9.35 10.39
CA TYR A 204 12.74 8.49 9.51
C TYR A 204 13.22 8.66 8.07
N VAL A 205 12.97 7.67 7.24
CA VAL A 205 13.28 7.73 5.81
C VAL A 205 12.14 8.41 5.07
N LYS A 206 12.48 9.33 4.18
CA LYS A 206 11.55 10.06 3.33
C LYS A 206 12.05 10.04 1.89
N VAL A 207 11.25 9.52 0.97
CA VAL A 207 11.57 9.42 -0.45
C VAL A 207 10.52 10.18 -1.25
N ASN A 208 10.93 11.22 -1.96
CA ASN A 208 10.06 11.93 -2.88
C ASN A 208 9.78 11.03 -4.09
N GLN A 209 8.52 10.70 -4.35
CA GLN A 209 8.17 9.75 -5.41
C GLN A 209 8.26 10.36 -6.82
N THR A 210 8.23 11.68 -6.94
CA THR A 210 8.36 12.38 -8.22
C THR A 210 9.82 12.51 -8.63
N THR A 211 10.69 12.95 -7.69
CA THR A 211 12.09 13.25 -8.00
C THR A 211 13.05 12.11 -7.70
N GLY A 212 12.61 11.06 -7.00
CA GLY A 212 13.47 9.97 -6.55
C GLY A 212 14.46 10.35 -5.44
N LYS A 213 14.42 11.60 -4.96
CA LYS A 213 15.32 12.06 -3.90
C LYS A 213 14.90 11.46 -2.58
N ALA A 214 15.81 10.72 -1.97
CA ALA A 214 15.64 10.21 -0.62
C ALA A 214 16.45 11.03 0.38
N GLU A 215 15.96 11.09 1.59
CA GLU A 215 16.66 11.68 2.72
C GLU A 215 16.33 10.94 4.01
N LEU A 216 17.26 10.95 4.91
CA LEU A 216 17.05 10.56 6.29
C LEU A 216 16.65 11.82 7.08
N ALA A 217 15.32 12.04 7.16
CA ALA A 217 14.76 13.21 7.79
C ALA A 217 14.98 13.17 9.30
N LYS A 218 15.68 14.20 9.83
CA LYS A 218 15.94 14.32 11.26
C LYS A 218 14.73 14.93 11.96
N LEU A 219 14.26 14.26 13.00
CA LEU A 219 13.18 14.76 13.84
C LEU A 219 13.67 15.85 14.79
N SER A 220 12.82 16.83 15.09
CA SER A 220 13.08 17.87 16.10
C SER A 220 13.16 17.29 17.51
N LYS A 221 12.36 16.25 17.79
CA LYS A 221 12.37 15.43 18.99
C LYS A 221 12.26 13.97 18.59
N ALA A 222 13.01 13.10 19.27
CA ALA A 222 13.01 11.67 19.00
C ALA A 222 11.65 11.02 19.33
N MET A 223 11.27 10.02 18.54
CA MET A 223 10.12 9.17 18.84
C MET A 223 10.47 8.22 19.99
N HIS A 224 9.53 8.08 20.91
CA HIS A 224 9.57 7.11 22.01
C HIS A 224 8.48 6.06 21.91
N TYR A 225 7.57 6.19 20.92
CA TYR A 225 6.52 5.24 20.60
C TYR A 225 6.68 4.79 19.15
N SER A 226 6.85 3.50 18.95
CA SER A 226 6.96 2.89 17.63
C SER A 226 6.57 1.40 17.68
N ASP A 227 6.40 0.78 16.53
CA ASP A 227 6.12 -0.66 16.42
C ASP A 227 7.31 -1.53 16.86
N SER A 228 8.53 -0.97 16.90
CA SER A 228 9.75 -1.65 17.35
C SER A 228 10.11 -1.37 18.81
N GLU A 229 9.35 -0.52 19.49
CA GLU A 229 9.46 -0.32 20.93
C GLU A 229 8.95 -1.55 21.68
N PHE A 230 9.49 -1.74 22.89
CA PHE A 230 9.08 -2.84 23.77
C PHE A 230 8.25 -2.31 24.93
N LEU A 231 7.65 -3.26 25.65
CA LEU A 231 6.83 -3.01 26.84
C LEU A 231 5.66 -2.08 26.54
N LEU A 232 5.55 -0.96 27.25
CA LEU A 232 4.40 -0.04 27.19
C LEU A 232 4.49 1.00 26.06
N ASN A 233 5.63 1.11 25.41
CA ASN A 233 5.87 2.07 24.35
C ASN A 233 5.65 1.49 22.94
N ASP A 234 5.42 0.18 22.83
CA ASP A 234 4.88 -0.41 21.61
C ASP A 234 3.53 0.21 21.26
N THR A 235 3.37 0.72 20.05
CA THR A 235 2.23 1.55 19.64
C THR A 235 0.89 0.84 19.83
N LEU A 236 0.78 -0.42 19.40
CA LEU A 236 -0.45 -1.19 19.51
C LEU A 236 -0.81 -1.44 20.97
N ARG A 237 0.16 -1.81 21.82
CA ARG A 237 -0.05 -2.08 23.24
C ARG A 237 -0.39 -0.80 23.99
N HIS A 238 0.31 0.30 23.69
CA HIS A 238 0.02 1.61 24.29
C HIS A 238 -1.42 2.02 24.02
N LEU A 239 -1.85 1.98 22.75
CA LEU A 239 -3.23 2.31 22.38
C LEU A 239 -4.24 1.31 22.95
N ARG A 240 -3.92 0.02 23.00
CA ARG A 240 -4.84 -0.98 23.58
C ARG A 240 -5.08 -0.77 25.07
N LEU A 241 -4.08 -0.36 25.81
CA LEU A 241 -4.23 -0.06 27.24
C LEU A 241 -5.02 1.23 27.49
N GLN A 242 -4.88 2.23 26.62
CA GLN A 242 -5.69 3.45 26.70
C GLN A 242 -7.13 3.24 26.23
N TYR A 243 -7.34 2.39 25.22
CA TYR A 243 -8.64 2.15 24.57
C TYR A 243 -9.01 0.66 24.56
N PRO A 244 -9.18 0.01 25.72
CA PRO A 244 -9.30 -1.45 25.82
C PRO A 244 -10.55 -2.01 25.13
N THR A 245 -11.61 -1.23 24.98
CA THR A 245 -12.87 -1.65 24.34
C THR A 245 -13.05 -1.20 22.90
N THR A 246 -12.16 -0.34 22.39
CA THR A 246 -12.25 0.17 21.02
C THR A 246 -11.72 -0.86 20.03
N ILE A 247 -12.47 -1.17 18.98
CA ILE A 247 -11.99 -2.02 17.88
C ILE A 247 -11.19 -1.10 16.95
N PHE A 248 -9.88 -1.30 16.87
CA PHE A 248 -9.03 -0.55 15.97
C PHE A 248 -7.96 -1.46 15.33
N GLY A 249 -7.49 -1.09 14.15
CA GLY A 249 -6.48 -1.81 13.39
C GLY A 249 -5.05 -1.55 13.89
N LYS A 250 -4.08 -2.20 13.24
CA LYS A 250 -2.66 -1.94 13.51
C LYS A 250 -2.37 -0.48 13.20
N PRO A 251 -1.69 0.27 14.10
CA PRO A 251 -1.24 1.63 13.85
C PRO A 251 -0.29 1.68 12.65
N SER A 252 -0.28 2.77 11.93
CA SER A 252 0.57 2.99 10.77
C SER A 252 1.25 4.35 10.87
N PHE A 253 2.51 4.39 10.45
CA PHE A 253 3.33 5.58 10.53
C PHE A 253 2.94 6.61 9.45
N GLU A 254 2.74 7.86 9.86
CA GLU A 254 2.56 9.04 8.99
C GLU A 254 3.28 10.24 9.62
N VAL A 255 3.52 11.28 8.83
CA VAL A 255 4.04 12.56 9.31
C VAL A 255 3.13 13.68 8.85
N ASP A 256 3.01 14.73 9.67
CA ASP A 256 2.28 15.93 9.27
C ASP A 256 3.11 16.80 8.28
N ASP A 257 2.51 17.90 7.79
CA ASP A 257 3.17 18.82 6.87
C ASP A 257 4.43 19.49 7.46
N GLN A 258 4.59 19.48 8.77
CA GLN A 258 5.76 19.98 9.48
C GLN A 258 6.83 18.91 9.73
N GLY A 259 6.54 17.66 9.37
CA GLY A 259 7.42 16.50 9.55
C GLY A 259 7.40 15.92 10.96
N ASN A 260 6.40 16.23 11.79
CA ASN A 260 6.21 15.58 13.08
C ASN A 260 5.65 14.16 12.90
N PRO A 261 6.16 13.17 13.68
CA PRO A 261 5.81 11.78 13.50
C PRO A 261 4.57 11.38 14.29
N TYR A 262 3.68 10.64 13.65
CA TYR A 262 2.45 10.10 14.24
C TYR A 262 2.23 8.64 13.85
N TYR A 263 1.38 7.95 14.62
CA TYR A 263 0.81 6.67 14.26
C TYR A 263 -0.71 6.77 14.19
N ILE A 264 -1.27 6.31 13.09
CA ILE A 264 -2.71 6.38 12.80
C ILE A 264 -3.31 4.98 12.92
N ALA A 265 -4.25 4.81 13.85
CA ALA A 265 -4.98 3.55 14.03
C ALA A 265 -6.45 3.74 13.67
N THR A 266 -6.90 3.14 12.58
CA THR A 266 -8.29 3.20 12.12
C THR A 266 -9.22 2.53 13.13
N ILE A 267 -10.27 3.24 13.55
CA ILE A 267 -11.33 2.71 14.41
C ILE A 267 -12.40 2.05 13.53
N TYR A 268 -12.81 0.85 13.93
CA TYR A 268 -13.78 0.06 13.20
C TYR A 268 -15.06 -0.19 13.99
N GLU A 269 -16.16 -0.30 13.26
CA GLU A 269 -17.43 -0.81 13.74
C GLU A 269 -17.91 -1.96 12.84
N PRO A 270 -18.28 -3.12 13.38
CA PRO A 270 -18.88 -4.19 12.60
C PRO A 270 -20.27 -3.81 12.11
N LYS A 271 -20.51 -3.89 10.80
CA LYS A 271 -21.82 -3.56 10.19
C LYS A 271 -22.80 -4.72 10.23
N PHE A 272 -22.30 -5.97 10.20
CA PHE A 272 -23.12 -7.17 10.13
C PHE A 272 -22.67 -8.19 11.19
N GLY A 273 -23.29 -8.13 12.37
CA GLY A 273 -22.94 -8.99 13.50
C GLY A 273 -21.50 -8.79 13.96
N LEU A 274 -20.64 -9.80 13.80
CA LEU A 274 -19.19 -9.73 14.08
C LEU A 274 -18.36 -9.53 12.82
N SER A 275 -19.01 -9.33 11.67
CA SER A 275 -18.36 -9.30 10.36
C SER A 275 -18.42 -7.92 9.75
N SER A 276 -17.59 -7.73 8.72
CA SER A 276 -17.70 -6.57 7.87
C SER A 276 -17.36 -5.25 8.58
N ASN A 277 -16.19 -5.23 9.24
CA ASN A 277 -15.67 -4.03 9.89
C ASN A 277 -15.61 -2.86 8.92
N ASP A 278 -16.20 -1.73 9.32
CA ASP A 278 -16.24 -0.50 8.54
C ASP A 278 -15.57 0.63 9.35
N PRO A 279 -14.68 1.43 8.76
CA PRO A 279 -14.06 2.56 9.45
C PRO A 279 -15.10 3.60 9.88
N ILE A 280 -14.97 4.07 11.12
CA ILE A 280 -15.81 5.11 11.72
C ILE A 280 -15.00 6.29 12.27
N GLY A 281 -13.68 6.23 12.21
CA GLY A 281 -12.77 7.25 12.69
C GLY A 281 -11.35 6.73 12.79
N ALA A 282 -10.50 7.49 13.44
CA ALA A 282 -9.11 7.10 13.71
C ALA A 282 -8.65 7.56 15.09
N ILE A 283 -7.65 6.87 15.64
CA ILE A 283 -6.84 7.33 16.77
C ILE A 283 -5.54 7.85 16.17
N VAL A 284 -5.20 9.09 16.47
CA VAL A 284 -3.92 9.71 16.15
C VAL A 284 -3.06 9.68 17.39
N LEU A 285 -1.91 9.03 17.32
CA LEU A 285 -0.93 8.90 18.39
C LEU A 285 0.29 9.73 18.03
N ASP A 286 0.65 10.70 18.85
CA ASP A 286 1.92 11.41 18.76
C ASP A 286 3.07 10.45 19.15
N ALA A 287 3.95 10.17 18.21
CA ALA A 287 5.05 9.22 18.39
C ALA A 287 6.15 9.71 19.36
N VAL A 288 6.18 11.02 19.66
CA VAL A 288 7.14 11.63 20.58
C VAL A 288 6.63 11.57 22.01
N THR A 289 5.38 12.00 22.23
CA THR A 289 4.82 12.21 23.59
C THR A 289 3.99 11.03 24.09
N GLY A 290 3.45 10.20 23.19
CA GLY A 290 2.49 9.15 23.52
C GLY A 290 1.08 9.67 23.76
N GLU A 291 0.83 10.96 23.61
CA GLU A 291 -0.52 11.49 23.66
C GLU A 291 -1.33 10.98 22.47
N SER A 292 -2.56 10.56 22.71
CA SER A 292 -3.43 10.05 21.65
C SER A 292 -4.82 10.67 21.71
N LYS A 293 -5.43 10.87 20.55
CA LYS A 293 -6.76 11.44 20.41
C LYS A 293 -7.58 10.66 19.38
N LYS A 294 -8.86 10.43 19.71
CA LYS A 294 -9.83 9.87 18.78
C LYS A 294 -10.46 10.98 17.94
N TYR A 295 -10.60 10.71 16.66
CA TYR A 295 -11.31 11.57 15.72
C TYR A 295 -12.43 10.78 15.05
N SER A 296 -13.58 11.42 14.82
CA SER A 296 -14.59 10.94 13.89
C SER A 296 -14.11 11.11 12.46
N LEU A 297 -14.76 10.48 11.47
CA LEU A 297 -14.37 10.63 10.06
C LEU A 297 -14.43 12.09 9.57
N GLU A 298 -15.34 12.88 10.13
CA GLU A 298 -15.55 14.28 9.77
C GLU A 298 -14.48 15.22 10.36
N ASP A 299 -13.89 14.83 11.50
CA ASP A 299 -12.95 15.66 12.26
C ASP A 299 -11.48 15.28 12.02
N ILE A 300 -11.22 14.28 11.17
CA ILE A 300 -9.85 13.81 10.90
C ILE A 300 -9.03 14.94 10.30
N PRO A 301 -7.82 15.22 10.85
CA PRO A 301 -6.95 16.25 10.31
C PRO A 301 -6.63 16.03 8.82
N GLU A 302 -6.54 17.11 8.04
CA GLU A 302 -6.31 17.05 6.58
C GLU A 302 -4.98 16.41 6.19
N TRP A 303 -3.97 16.48 7.06
CA TRP A 303 -2.67 15.86 6.81
C TRP A 303 -2.66 14.32 7.01
N VAL A 304 -3.74 13.74 7.59
CA VAL A 304 -3.89 12.28 7.67
C VAL A 304 -4.35 11.76 6.33
N ASP A 305 -3.49 11.06 5.63
CA ASP A 305 -3.74 10.62 4.26
C ASP A 305 -4.61 9.36 4.17
N ARG A 306 -4.48 8.44 5.16
CA ARG A 306 -5.04 7.10 4.99
C ARG A 306 -5.74 6.59 6.24
N VAL A 307 -7.07 6.70 6.25
CA VAL A 307 -7.95 6.08 7.24
C VAL A 307 -8.48 4.74 6.75
N TYR A 308 -8.73 4.62 5.44
CA TYR A 308 -9.22 3.40 4.84
C TYR A 308 -8.07 2.55 4.30
N SER A 309 -8.12 1.22 4.51
CA SER A 309 -7.19 0.29 3.88
C SER A 309 -7.66 -0.09 2.48
N ALA A 310 -6.73 -0.38 1.56
CA ALA A 310 -7.08 -0.85 0.22
C ALA A 310 -8.02 -2.06 0.24
N ASN A 311 -7.72 -3.05 1.08
CA ASN A 311 -8.54 -4.25 1.21
C ASN A 311 -9.99 -3.93 1.64
N ASN A 312 -10.19 -2.97 2.55
CA ASN A 312 -11.52 -2.55 2.94
C ASN A 312 -12.24 -1.88 1.76
N VAL A 313 -11.58 -0.93 1.09
CA VAL A 313 -12.13 -0.19 -0.05
C VAL A 313 -12.51 -1.15 -1.17
N ILE A 314 -11.57 -1.98 -1.64
CA ILE A 314 -11.80 -2.94 -2.73
C ILE A 314 -12.95 -3.89 -2.38
N SER A 315 -12.92 -4.49 -1.18
CA SER A 315 -14.01 -5.39 -0.74
C SER A 315 -15.38 -4.70 -0.72
N ARG A 316 -15.46 -3.40 -0.39
CA ARG A 316 -16.72 -2.64 -0.43
C ARG A 316 -17.17 -2.32 -1.84
N VAL A 317 -16.23 -1.97 -2.71
CA VAL A 317 -16.52 -1.73 -4.14
C VAL A 317 -17.01 -3.01 -4.81
N ASP A 318 -16.35 -4.14 -4.55
CA ASP A 318 -16.78 -5.44 -5.06
C ASP A 318 -18.14 -5.85 -4.51
N ASP A 319 -18.36 -5.72 -3.19
CA ASP A 319 -19.67 -6.00 -2.59
C ASP A 319 -20.77 -5.14 -3.25
N HIS A 320 -20.49 -3.86 -3.52
CA HIS A 320 -21.43 -2.96 -4.18
C HIS A 320 -21.79 -3.44 -5.57
N TYR A 321 -20.83 -3.72 -6.43
CA TYR A 321 -21.10 -4.09 -7.82
C TYR A 321 -21.51 -5.54 -8.03
N THR A 322 -21.05 -6.44 -7.16
CA THR A 322 -21.37 -7.88 -7.27
C THR A 322 -22.77 -8.18 -6.79
N TYR A 323 -23.24 -7.54 -5.69
CA TYR A 323 -24.44 -7.98 -4.99
C TYR A 323 -25.68 -7.10 -5.20
N GLN A 324 -25.67 -6.12 -6.09
CA GLN A 324 -26.83 -5.27 -6.39
C GLN A 324 -28.10 -6.08 -6.71
N ASN A 325 -27.95 -7.16 -7.47
CA ASN A 325 -29.05 -8.05 -7.87
C ASN A 325 -29.18 -9.30 -6.96
N GLY A 326 -28.51 -9.27 -5.79
CA GLY A 326 -28.55 -10.34 -4.80
C GLY A 326 -27.56 -11.47 -5.05
N PHE A 327 -27.37 -12.32 -4.02
CA PHE A 327 -26.35 -13.38 -4.03
C PHE A 327 -26.54 -14.39 -5.16
N TRP A 328 -27.77 -14.88 -5.39
CA TRP A 328 -28.03 -15.91 -6.39
C TRP A 328 -27.79 -15.44 -7.82
N ASN A 329 -27.92 -14.15 -8.09
CA ASN A 329 -27.56 -13.57 -9.37
C ASN A 329 -26.07 -13.78 -9.71
N THR A 330 -25.19 -13.72 -8.72
CA THR A 330 -23.73 -13.89 -8.94
C THR A 330 -23.35 -15.30 -9.39
N ILE A 331 -24.21 -16.28 -9.11
CA ILE A 331 -23.96 -17.69 -9.44
C ILE A 331 -24.65 -18.08 -10.75
N PHE A 332 -25.90 -17.67 -10.94
CA PHE A 332 -26.73 -18.21 -12.03
C PHE A 332 -26.78 -17.33 -13.28
N SER A 333 -27.13 -16.06 -13.16
CA SER A 333 -27.34 -15.21 -14.34
C SER A 333 -26.23 -14.20 -14.56
N GLN A 334 -25.51 -13.82 -13.53
CA GLN A 334 -24.42 -12.83 -13.52
C GLN A 334 -24.77 -11.49 -14.21
N THR A 335 -26.09 -11.18 -14.28
CA THR A 335 -26.57 -9.96 -14.95
C THR A 335 -26.14 -8.73 -14.20
N GLY A 336 -25.35 -7.86 -14.84
CA GLY A 336 -24.84 -6.60 -14.28
C GLY A 336 -23.79 -6.79 -13.18
N VAL A 337 -23.26 -7.99 -12.98
CA VAL A 337 -22.17 -8.25 -12.03
C VAL A 337 -20.89 -7.65 -12.58
N LYS A 338 -20.25 -6.83 -11.74
CA LYS A 338 -18.94 -6.22 -12.01
C LYS A 338 -18.04 -6.42 -10.82
N ASN A 339 -16.74 -6.41 -11.06
CA ASN A 339 -15.69 -6.51 -10.02
C ASN A 339 -14.62 -5.48 -10.30
N THR A 340 -13.82 -5.18 -9.29
CA THR A 340 -12.55 -4.48 -9.50
C THR A 340 -11.59 -5.38 -10.27
N THR A 341 -10.63 -4.77 -10.98
CA THR A 341 -9.50 -5.50 -11.55
C THR A 341 -8.57 -6.00 -10.45
N ASP A 342 -7.69 -6.94 -10.78
CA ASP A 342 -6.72 -7.50 -9.83
C ASP A 342 -5.63 -6.48 -9.42
N SER A 343 -5.55 -5.35 -10.12
CA SER A 343 -4.55 -4.31 -9.89
C SER A 343 -5.19 -3.05 -9.32
N TYR A 344 -4.50 -2.42 -8.38
CA TYR A 344 -4.81 -1.07 -7.90
C TYR A 344 -3.52 -0.30 -7.65
N ASN A 345 -3.62 1.03 -7.66
CA ASN A 345 -2.51 1.90 -7.27
C ASN A 345 -3.05 3.13 -6.53
N TYR A 346 -2.13 3.96 -6.06
CA TYR A 346 -2.47 5.22 -5.38
C TYR A 346 -2.00 6.40 -6.21
N ILE A 347 -2.85 7.39 -6.33
CA ILE A 347 -2.52 8.68 -6.95
C ILE A 347 -2.78 9.81 -5.95
N SER A 348 -1.97 10.87 -6.03
CA SER A 348 -2.15 12.06 -5.21
C SER A 348 -2.89 13.12 -6.01
N ILE A 349 -3.99 13.63 -5.47
CA ILE A 349 -4.77 14.72 -6.06
C ILE A 349 -4.96 15.79 -4.98
N GLY A 350 -4.36 16.94 -5.19
CA GLY A 350 -4.31 17.98 -4.14
C GLY A 350 -3.48 17.51 -2.94
N SER A 351 -4.09 17.57 -1.76
CA SER A 351 -3.51 17.10 -0.49
C SER A 351 -3.92 15.67 -0.12
N ASP A 352 -4.72 14.99 -0.93
CA ASP A 352 -5.29 13.68 -0.60
C ASP A 352 -4.67 12.55 -1.43
N ILE A 353 -4.63 11.37 -0.84
CA ILE A 353 -4.31 10.11 -1.51
C ILE A 353 -5.60 9.42 -1.95
N TYR A 354 -5.65 9.06 -3.22
CA TYR A 354 -6.74 8.28 -3.79
C TYR A 354 -6.26 6.89 -4.21
N LEU A 355 -7.04 5.88 -3.88
CA LEU A 355 -6.90 4.57 -4.50
C LEU A 355 -7.66 4.58 -5.82
N TYR A 356 -7.05 4.11 -6.89
CA TYR A 356 -7.76 3.82 -8.12
C TYR A 356 -7.63 2.35 -8.51
N THR A 357 -8.64 1.84 -9.18
CA THR A 357 -8.69 0.50 -9.76
C THR A 357 -9.68 0.49 -10.92
N GLY A 358 -9.46 -0.36 -11.91
CA GLY A 358 -10.41 -0.58 -12.98
C GLY A 358 -11.64 -1.34 -12.51
N ILE A 359 -12.74 -1.18 -13.24
CA ILE A 359 -13.98 -1.97 -13.08
C ILE A 359 -14.20 -2.76 -14.34
N THR A 360 -14.31 -4.08 -14.21
CA THR A 360 -14.55 -5.00 -15.31
C THR A 360 -15.86 -5.77 -15.12
N SER A 361 -16.41 -6.32 -16.20
CA SER A 361 -17.52 -7.25 -16.13
C SER A 361 -17.04 -8.61 -15.62
N ALA A 362 -17.87 -9.34 -14.89
CA ALA A 362 -17.57 -10.71 -14.44
C ALA A 362 -17.20 -11.69 -15.58
N THR A 363 -17.41 -11.31 -16.82
CA THR A 363 -17.15 -12.15 -18.01
C THR A 363 -16.15 -11.54 -19.00
N ALA A 364 -15.60 -10.37 -18.71
CA ALA A 364 -14.67 -9.67 -19.59
C ALA A 364 -13.26 -9.66 -18.97
N ASP A 365 -12.32 -10.33 -19.63
CA ASP A 365 -10.98 -10.58 -19.08
C ASP A 365 -9.93 -9.48 -19.42
N SER A 366 -10.21 -8.61 -20.41
CA SER A 366 -9.20 -7.70 -20.96
C SER A 366 -9.64 -6.24 -21.13
N SER A 367 -10.86 -5.87 -20.69
CA SER A 367 -11.37 -4.51 -20.84
C SER A 367 -12.04 -3.99 -19.58
N ASN A 368 -11.77 -2.73 -19.25
CA ASN A 368 -12.43 -1.98 -18.20
C ASN A 368 -13.69 -1.28 -18.72
N LEU A 369 -14.70 -1.20 -17.87
CA LEU A 369 -15.92 -0.42 -18.07
C LEU A 369 -15.78 1.01 -17.55
N GLY A 370 -14.73 1.26 -16.77
CA GLY A 370 -14.41 2.51 -16.12
C GLY A 370 -13.39 2.33 -15.01
N PHE A 371 -13.15 3.41 -14.27
CA PHE A 371 -12.23 3.45 -13.14
C PHE A 371 -12.94 3.92 -11.88
N ILE A 372 -12.66 3.26 -10.77
CA ILE A 372 -13.05 3.73 -9.44
C ILE A 372 -11.90 4.53 -8.84
N LEU A 373 -12.23 5.70 -8.35
CA LEU A 373 -11.35 6.57 -7.58
C LEU A 373 -11.93 6.73 -6.18
N VAL A 374 -11.15 6.41 -5.15
CA VAL A 374 -11.58 6.47 -3.75
C VAL A 374 -10.63 7.32 -2.94
N ASN A 375 -11.13 8.40 -2.35
CA ASN A 375 -10.38 9.18 -1.38
C ASN A 375 -10.12 8.34 -0.12
N MET A 376 -8.85 8.15 0.24
CA MET A 376 -8.45 7.24 1.32
C MET A 376 -8.66 7.82 2.72
N ARG A 377 -8.97 9.11 2.84
CA ARG A 377 -9.31 9.79 4.10
C ARG A 377 -10.82 9.87 4.31
N THR A 378 -11.59 10.26 3.28
CA THR A 378 -13.04 10.54 3.40
C THR A 378 -13.93 9.40 2.91
N ARG A 379 -13.41 8.49 2.09
CA ARG A 379 -14.12 7.45 1.34
C ARG A 379 -15.12 8.01 0.32
N GLU A 380 -14.92 9.20 -0.20
CA GLU A 380 -15.65 9.62 -1.39
C GLU A 380 -15.28 8.69 -2.55
N ILE A 381 -16.29 8.11 -3.21
CA ILE A 381 -16.09 7.10 -4.27
C ILE A 381 -16.70 7.61 -5.55
N THR A 382 -15.87 7.76 -6.58
CA THR A 382 -16.31 8.18 -7.91
C THR A 382 -15.97 7.11 -8.93
N ASN A 383 -16.97 6.75 -9.74
CA ASN A 383 -16.82 5.85 -10.89
C ASN A 383 -16.76 6.71 -12.16
N TYR A 384 -15.59 6.74 -12.77
CA TYR A 384 -15.35 7.43 -14.05
C TYR A 384 -15.58 6.45 -15.20
N LYS A 385 -16.59 6.71 -16.02
CA LYS A 385 -16.92 5.88 -17.17
C LYS A 385 -15.92 6.12 -18.29
N LEU A 386 -15.18 5.08 -18.63
CA LEU A 386 -14.22 5.03 -19.74
C LEU A 386 -14.01 3.59 -20.15
N ALA A 387 -14.34 3.25 -21.40
CA ALA A 387 -13.98 1.95 -21.96
C ALA A 387 -12.47 1.94 -22.24
N SER A 388 -11.74 1.07 -21.57
CA SER A 388 -10.27 1.04 -21.68
C SER A 388 -9.72 -0.38 -21.54
N ALA A 389 -8.45 -0.57 -21.84
CA ALA A 389 -7.72 -1.78 -21.50
C ALA A 389 -7.60 -1.94 -19.97
N THR A 390 -7.37 -3.15 -19.49
CA THR A 390 -7.03 -3.40 -18.09
C THR A 390 -5.60 -2.95 -17.79
N GLU A 391 -5.31 -2.70 -16.53
CA GLU A 391 -3.96 -2.36 -16.05
C GLU A 391 -2.93 -3.44 -16.43
N THR A 392 -3.35 -4.72 -16.38
CA THR A 392 -2.50 -5.85 -16.79
C THR A 392 -2.18 -5.81 -18.29
N ALA A 393 -3.18 -5.53 -19.14
CA ALA A 393 -2.94 -5.40 -20.58
C ALA A 393 -2.00 -4.24 -20.90
N ALA A 394 -2.10 -3.12 -20.18
CA ALA A 394 -1.18 -2.00 -20.33
C ALA A 394 0.26 -2.35 -19.88
N GLN A 395 0.40 -3.12 -18.80
CA GLN A 395 1.72 -3.61 -18.35
C GLN A 395 2.36 -4.52 -19.40
N GLU A 396 1.60 -5.48 -19.92
CA GLU A 396 2.07 -6.41 -20.96
C GLU A 396 2.49 -5.68 -22.24
N SER A 397 1.73 -4.65 -22.63
CA SER A 397 2.07 -3.81 -23.78
C SER A 397 3.36 -3.02 -23.56
N ALA A 398 3.52 -2.41 -22.37
CA ALA A 398 4.75 -1.70 -22.02
C ALA A 398 5.98 -2.63 -21.96
N GLU A 399 5.83 -3.86 -21.44
CA GLU A 399 6.90 -4.88 -21.44
C GLU A 399 7.23 -5.34 -22.87
N GLY A 400 6.22 -5.43 -23.74
CA GLY A 400 6.38 -5.81 -25.14
C GLY A 400 7.30 -4.87 -25.91
N GLU A 401 7.16 -3.54 -25.70
CA GLU A 401 8.00 -2.52 -26.34
C GLU A 401 9.49 -2.58 -25.93
N VAL A 402 9.78 -3.16 -24.77
CA VAL A 402 11.16 -3.29 -24.25
C VAL A 402 11.58 -4.75 -24.05
N GLN A 403 10.96 -5.67 -24.79
CA GLN A 403 11.16 -7.11 -24.65
C GLN A 403 12.63 -7.51 -24.75
N GLU A 404 13.38 -6.90 -25.63
CA GLU A 404 14.82 -7.15 -25.83
C GLU A 404 15.68 -6.75 -24.61
N LYS A 405 15.19 -5.81 -23.78
CA LYS A 405 15.88 -5.35 -22.56
C LYS A 405 15.48 -6.14 -21.33
N GLY A 406 14.42 -6.96 -21.40
CA GLY A 406 13.92 -7.77 -20.31
C GLY A 406 13.35 -6.98 -19.13
N TYR A 407 12.98 -5.72 -19.33
CA TYR A 407 12.46 -4.89 -18.26
C TYR A 407 11.06 -5.34 -17.82
N LYS A 408 10.75 -5.13 -16.54
CA LYS A 408 9.46 -5.46 -15.92
C LYS A 408 8.69 -4.20 -15.58
N ALA A 409 7.40 -4.21 -15.91
CA ALA A 409 6.48 -3.12 -15.66
C ALA A 409 6.03 -3.08 -14.18
N THR A 410 5.97 -1.88 -13.60
CA THR A 410 5.28 -1.66 -12.31
C THR A 410 3.77 -1.59 -12.52
N ALA A 411 2.99 -1.61 -11.42
CA ALA A 411 1.57 -1.31 -11.49
C ALA A 411 1.35 0.08 -12.13
N PRO A 412 0.50 0.18 -13.17
CA PRO A 412 0.28 1.43 -13.88
C PRO A 412 -0.33 2.51 -12.99
N SER A 413 -0.01 3.76 -13.25
CA SER A 413 -0.72 4.91 -12.69
C SER A 413 -1.59 5.55 -13.75
N LEU A 414 -2.91 5.66 -13.49
CA LEU A 414 -3.82 6.35 -14.39
C LEU A 414 -3.56 7.85 -14.33
N VAL A 415 -3.32 8.45 -15.49
CA VAL A 415 -3.09 9.88 -15.64
C VAL A 415 -3.94 10.44 -16.77
N LYS A 416 -4.41 11.68 -16.63
CA LYS A 416 -5.06 12.43 -17.69
C LYS A 416 -4.09 13.52 -18.17
N LEU A 417 -3.69 13.44 -19.41
CA LEU A 417 -2.75 14.37 -20.04
C LEU A 417 -3.36 14.84 -21.36
N ALA A 418 -3.50 16.15 -21.55
CA ALA A 418 -4.10 16.74 -22.76
C ALA A 418 -5.46 16.09 -23.11
N ASP A 419 -6.37 15.98 -22.11
CA ASP A 419 -7.70 15.37 -22.21
C ASP A 419 -7.73 13.87 -22.57
N THR A 420 -6.60 13.20 -22.62
CA THR A 420 -6.49 11.77 -22.92
C THR A 420 -6.08 10.98 -21.66
N ALA A 421 -6.66 9.80 -21.50
CA ALA A 421 -6.32 8.85 -20.44
C ALA A 421 -5.09 8.02 -20.83
N TYR A 422 -4.07 8.03 -19.99
CA TYR A 422 -2.89 7.18 -20.16
C TYR A 422 -2.63 6.36 -18.91
N TYR A 423 -2.04 5.20 -19.12
CA TYR A 423 -1.35 4.45 -18.09
C TYR A 423 0.12 4.81 -18.09
N LEU A 424 0.58 5.46 -17.04
CA LEU A 424 1.99 5.70 -16.79
C LEU A 424 2.60 4.50 -16.06
N VAL A 425 3.62 3.92 -16.66
CA VAL A 425 4.28 2.70 -16.18
C VAL A 425 5.77 2.96 -16.02
N SER A 426 6.34 2.56 -14.89
CA SER A 426 7.79 2.52 -14.71
C SER A 426 8.32 1.14 -15.07
N LEU A 427 9.38 1.08 -15.87
CA LEU A 427 10.01 -0.13 -16.36
C LEU A 427 11.33 -0.37 -15.62
N LYS A 428 11.47 -1.53 -15.01
CA LYS A 428 12.60 -1.89 -14.14
C LYS A 428 13.44 -3.01 -14.72
N ASP A 429 14.73 -2.96 -14.45
CA ASP A 429 15.65 -4.07 -14.70
C ASP A 429 15.50 -5.19 -13.65
N ASP A 430 16.21 -6.30 -13.84
CA ASP A 430 16.25 -7.42 -12.89
C ASP A 430 16.77 -7.04 -11.50
N ALA A 431 17.53 -5.95 -11.40
CA ALA A 431 17.97 -5.41 -10.12
C ALA A 431 16.87 -4.59 -9.43
N GLY A 432 15.68 -4.40 -10.05
CA GLY A 432 14.55 -3.65 -9.52
C GLY A 432 14.73 -2.14 -9.58
N LEU A 433 15.65 -1.64 -10.41
CA LEU A 433 15.85 -0.21 -10.64
C LEU A 433 15.03 0.25 -11.86
N VAL A 434 14.38 1.40 -11.74
CA VAL A 434 13.67 2.02 -12.87
C VAL A 434 14.69 2.42 -13.93
N LYS A 435 14.47 1.99 -15.18
CA LYS A 435 15.34 2.27 -16.33
C LYS A 435 14.65 3.08 -17.40
N SER A 436 13.33 2.97 -17.50
CA SER A 436 12.52 3.67 -18.49
C SER A 436 11.12 3.90 -17.96
N TYR A 437 10.40 4.77 -18.61
CA TYR A 437 8.99 5.02 -18.40
C TYR A 437 8.22 4.74 -19.68
N ALA A 438 6.99 4.27 -19.56
CA ALA A 438 6.08 4.09 -20.68
C ALA A 438 4.78 4.85 -20.43
N LEU A 439 4.24 5.49 -21.45
CA LEU A 439 2.85 5.93 -21.53
C LEU A 439 2.12 5.01 -22.51
N VAL A 440 1.09 4.36 -22.01
CA VAL A 440 0.21 3.47 -22.77
C VAL A 440 -1.14 4.17 -22.87
N ASP A 441 -1.66 4.36 -24.06
CA ASP A 441 -3.01 4.91 -24.24
C ASP A 441 -4.03 3.96 -23.61
N ALA A 442 -4.90 4.47 -22.73
CA ALA A 442 -5.83 3.62 -21.99
C ALA A 442 -6.95 3.08 -22.91
N GLU A 443 -7.37 3.81 -23.93
CA GLU A 443 -8.39 3.38 -24.88
C GLU A 443 -7.79 2.47 -25.99
N ASP A 444 -6.51 2.70 -26.36
CA ASP A 444 -5.77 1.89 -27.36
C ASP A 444 -4.40 1.45 -26.81
N TYR A 445 -4.40 0.37 -26.05
CA TYR A 445 -3.20 -0.15 -25.36
C TYR A 445 -2.06 -0.62 -26.31
N GLN A 446 -2.28 -0.64 -27.63
CA GLN A 446 -1.23 -0.88 -28.62
C GLN A 446 -0.41 0.38 -28.88
N GLN A 447 -0.92 1.56 -28.52
CA GLN A 447 -0.17 2.81 -28.60
C GLN A 447 0.66 2.99 -27.33
N VAL A 448 1.92 2.59 -27.42
CA VAL A 448 2.89 2.68 -26.32
C VAL A 448 4.05 3.55 -26.76
N THR A 449 4.40 4.50 -25.91
CA THR A 449 5.63 5.30 -26.08
C THR A 449 6.53 5.08 -24.89
N VAL A 450 7.80 4.77 -25.12
CA VAL A 450 8.79 4.50 -24.07
C VAL A 450 9.94 5.50 -24.16
N ASN A 451 10.35 6.03 -23.01
CA ASN A 451 11.53 6.89 -22.90
C ASN A 451 12.22 6.69 -21.53
N ASN A 452 13.54 6.86 -21.49
CA ASN A 452 14.31 6.83 -20.24
C ASN A 452 14.13 8.12 -19.42
N ASP A 453 13.63 9.18 -20.05
CA ASP A 453 13.35 10.48 -19.44
C ASP A 453 11.84 10.73 -19.47
N ILE A 454 11.25 10.93 -18.28
CA ILE A 454 9.81 11.15 -18.14
C ILE A 454 9.35 12.48 -18.76
N ALA A 455 10.16 13.53 -18.67
CA ALA A 455 9.83 14.83 -19.24
C ALA A 455 9.77 14.77 -20.76
N LEU A 456 10.75 14.09 -21.37
CA LEU A 456 10.76 13.83 -22.82
C LEU A 456 9.61 12.91 -23.24
N LEU A 457 9.27 11.91 -22.45
CA LEU A 457 8.14 11.03 -22.72
C LEU A 457 6.83 11.80 -22.79
N ILE A 458 6.57 12.63 -21.79
CA ILE A 458 5.35 13.46 -21.73
C ILE A 458 5.31 14.43 -22.91
N PHE A 459 6.41 15.12 -23.17
CA PHE A 459 6.51 16.04 -24.32
C PHE A 459 6.24 15.35 -25.66
N GLN A 460 6.79 14.15 -25.87
CA GLN A 460 6.59 13.38 -27.10
C GLN A 460 5.14 12.99 -27.36
N VAL A 461 4.42 12.66 -26.30
CA VAL A 461 3.03 12.17 -26.38
C VAL A 461 2.04 13.33 -26.42
N THR A 462 2.27 14.37 -25.65
CA THR A 462 1.28 15.44 -25.44
C THR A 462 1.68 16.81 -26.01
N GLY A 463 2.97 17.01 -26.36
CA GLY A 463 3.51 18.32 -26.70
C GLY A 463 3.63 19.29 -25.50
N THR A 464 3.29 18.84 -24.28
CA THR A 464 3.34 19.67 -23.08
C THR A 464 4.76 19.72 -22.52
N ASP A 465 5.24 20.91 -22.17
CA ASP A 465 6.53 21.06 -21.50
C ASP A 465 6.46 20.47 -20.08
N ALA A 466 7.28 19.45 -19.86
CA ALA A 466 7.41 18.77 -18.58
C ALA A 466 8.81 18.95 -17.95
N SER A 467 9.50 20.02 -18.28
CA SER A 467 10.86 20.32 -17.79
C SER A 467 10.97 20.36 -16.26
N SER A 468 9.86 20.61 -15.56
CA SER A 468 9.78 20.51 -14.09
C SER A 468 10.06 19.12 -13.54
N LEU A 469 9.95 18.07 -14.37
CA LEU A 469 10.30 16.69 -14.04
C LEU A 469 11.75 16.34 -14.43
N SER A 470 12.50 17.28 -15.00
CA SER A 470 13.87 17.06 -15.38
C SER A 470 14.75 16.78 -14.14
N GLY A 471 15.26 15.57 -14.04
CA GLY A 471 16.07 15.14 -12.91
C GLY A 471 15.97 13.66 -12.58
N LEU A 472 15.02 12.93 -13.16
CA LEU A 472 14.84 11.49 -12.98
C LEU A 472 15.41 10.67 -14.13
N THR A 473 16.61 11.02 -14.59
CA THR A 473 17.39 10.11 -15.43
C THR A 473 18.14 9.15 -14.52
N VAL A 474 17.75 7.90 -14.55
CA VAL A 474 18.52 6.83 -13.93
C VAL A 474 19.72 6.56 -14.84
N THR A 475 20.93 6.81 -14.34
CA THR A 475 22.16 6.44 -15.05
C THR A 475 22.26 4.91 -15.15
N GLU A 476 23.01 4.38 -16.10
CA GLU A 476 23.23 2.94 -16.29
C GLU A 476 23.70 2.20 -15.02
N ASN A 477 24.27 2.92 -14.07
CA ASN A 477 24.77 2.39 -12.79
C ASN A 477 23.79 2.50 -11.62
N GLY A 478 22.53 2.95 -11.84
CA GLY A 478 21.52 3.07 -10.77
C GLY A 478 21.73 4.26 -9.84
N GLU A 479 22.67 5.14 -10.12
CA GLU A 479 22.83 6.40 -9.41
C GLU A 479 21.82 7.42 -9.96
N VAL A 480 21.14 8.14 -9.06
CA VAL A 480 20.34 9.31 -9.45
C VAL A 480 21.34 10.36 -9.92
N GLY A 481 21.49 10.49 -11.26
CA GLY A 481 22.46 11.41 -11.85
C GLY A 481 22.14 12.86 -11.48
N GLU A 482 23.18 13.67 -11.40
CA GLU A 482 23.08 15.13 -11.23
C GLU A 482 22.06 15.72 -12.23
N GLN A 483 21.28 16.67 -11.77
CA GLN A 483 20.27 17.41 -12.55
C GLN A 483 20.83 17.74 -13.95
N THR A 484 20.35 17.04 -14.94
CA THR A 484 20.52 17.43 -16.35
C THR A 484 19.31 18.28 -16.72
N GLU A 485 19.55 19.52 -17.09
CA GLU A 485 18.51 20.43 -17.54
C GLU A 485 17.92 19.88 -18.86
N VAL A 486 16.63 19.61 -18.88
CA VAL A 486 15.92 19.24 -20.11
C VAL A 486 15.65 20.53 -20.88
N ILE A 487 16.11 20.57 -22.11
CA ILE A 487 15.91 21.68 -23.03
C ILE A 487 14.97 21.24 -24.14
N SER A 488 13.94 22.00 -24.35
CA SER A 488 13.08 21.92 -25.52
C SER A 488 12.99 23.31 -26.16
N GLY A 489 12.85 23.33 -27.45
CA GLY A 489 12.76 24.62 -28.16
C GLY A 489 12.53 24.45 -29.67
N LYS A 490 12.41 25.59 -30.36
CA LYS A 490 12.30 25.65 -31.82
C LYS A 490 13.69 25.98 -32.40
N VAL A 491 14.10 25.30 -33.44
CA VAL A 491 15.36 25.55 -34.14
C VAL A 491 15.28 26.92 -34.86
N GLU A 492 16.01 27.89 -34.37
CA GLU A 492 16.10 29.23 -34.98
C GLU A 492 17.25 29.32 -35.97
N ALA A 493 18.40 28.70 -35.63
CA ALA A 493 19.51 28.53 -36.55
C ALA A 493 20.20 27.18 -36.36
N LEU A 494 20.83 26.69 -37.45
CA LEU A 494 21.47 25.39 -37.47
C LEU A 494 22.83 25.47 -38.17
N ALA A 495 23.86 24.91 -37.55
CA ALA A 495 25.17 24.72 -38.16
C ALA A 495 25.72 23.33 -37.81
N SER A 496 26.68 22.82 -38.59
CA SER A 496 27.39 21.59 -38.23
C SER A 496 28.88 21.71 -38.49
N GLN A 497 29.67 20.98 -37.69
CA GLN A 497 31.13 20.93 -37.83
C GLN A 497 31.62 19.51 -37.52
N ILE A 498 32.64 19.05 -38.20
CA ILE A 498 33.32 17.79 -37.91
C ILE A 498 34.48 18.07 -36.96
N ILE A 499 34.42 17.49 -35.75
CA ILE A 499 35.45 17.61 -34.71
C ILE A 499 35.84 16.20 -34.27
N GLY A 500 37.11 15.84 -34.38
CA GLY A 500 37.63 14.55 -33.95
C GLY A 500 36.96 13.33 -34.61
N GLY A 501 36.52 13.48 -35.88
CA GLY A 501 35.87 12.40 -36.63
C GLY A 501 34.36 12.26 -36.36
N ALA A 502 33.77 13.08 -35.48
CA ALA A 502 32.34 13.09 -35.24
C ALA A 502 31.70 14.40 -35.72
N THR A 503 30.51 14.32 -36.31
CA THR A 503 29.71 15.49 -36.67
C THR A 503 29.03 16.05 -35.41
N ILE A 504 29.22 17.33 -35.13
CA ILE A 504 28.55 18.08 -34.08
C ILE A 504 27.62 19.08 -34.73
N TYR A 505 26.36 19.01 -34.41
CA TYR A 505 25.34 20.00 -34.80
C TYR A 505 25.26 21.07 -33.71
N TYR A 506 25.15 22.32 -34.13
CA TYR A 506 24.94 23.49 -33.30
C TYR A 506 23.54 24.00 -33.59
N ILE A 507 22.68 24.01 -32.56
CA ILE A 507 21.28 24.42 -32.65
C ILE A 507 21.13 25.69 -31.84
N GLU A 508 20.68 26.78 -32.46
CA GLU A 508 20.29 28.00 -31.78
C GLU A 508 18.80 27.99 -31.52
N SER A 509 18.44 28.29 -30.29
CA SER A 509 17.06 28.45 -29.82
C SER A 509 17.04 29.47 -28.68
N GLU A 510 16.16 30.45 -28.73
CA GLU A 510 16.01 31.51 -27.74
C GLU A 510 17.34 32.22 -27.37
N GLY A 511 18.20 32.43 -28.38
CA GLY A 511 19.50 33.08 -28.22
C GLY A 511 20.56 32.24 -27.51
N LYS A 512 20.33 30.94 -27.27
CA LYS A 512 21.29 29.97 -26.74
C LYS A 512 21.74 28.97 -27.79
N ILE A 513 22.99 28.54 -27.72
CA ILE A 513 23.56 27.54 -28.65
C ILE A 513 23.73 26.22 -27.88
N TYR A 514 23.09 25.19 -28.39
CA TYR A 514 23.18 23.81 -27.95
C TYR A 514 23.97 22.96 -28.92
N LYS A 515 24.65 21.94 -28.43
CA LYS A 515 25.47 21.04 -29.26
C LYS A 515 24.87 19.64 -29.23
N VAL A 516 24.77 19.00 -30.40
CA VAL A 516 24.35 17.61 -30.54
C VAL A 516 25.44 16.84 -31.27
N LYS A 517 25.96 15.78 -30.66
CA LYS A 517 26.93 14.90 -31.31
C LYS A 517 26.18 13.81 -32.04
N ALA A 518 26.45 13.65 -33.34
CA ALA A 518 25.92 12.51 -34.07
C ALA A 518 26.60 11.22 -33.58
N THR A 519 25.82 10.35 -32.93
CA THR A 519 26.20 9.01 -32.44
C THR A 519 25.18 8.01 -32.93
N GLU A 520 25.45 6.71 -32.78
CA GLU A 520 24.49 5.65 -33.12
C GLU A 520 23.17 5.79 -32.32
N ASP A 521 23.21 6.44 -31.17
CA ASP A 521 22.02 6.73 -30.32
C ASP A 521 21.31 8.03 -30.72
N SER A 522 21.83 8.83 -31.64
CA SER A 522 21.13 10.00 -32.17
C SER A 522 20.07 9.55 -33.18
N THR A 523 18.86 10.09 -33.04
CA THR A 523 17.74 9.70 -33.91
C THR A 523 18.10 9.83 -35.39
N ASP A 524 17.60 8.95 -36.25
CA ASP A 524 17.76 8.97 -37.71
C ASP A 524 17.37 10.30 -38.39
N ARG A 525 16.66 11.16 -37.66
CA ARG A 525 16.21 12.49 -38.12
C ARG A 525 17.22 13.61 -37.91
N LEU A 526 18.25 13.44 -37.06
CA LEU A 526 19.23 14.51 -36.81
C LEU A 526 19.89 15.06 -38.08
N PRO A 527 20.22 14.24 -39.10
CA PRO A 527 20.77 14.78 -40.38
C PRO A 527 19.77 15.60 -41.19
N PHE A 528 18.48 15.49 -40.91
CA PHE A 528 17.40 16.15 -41.65
C PHE A 528 16.74 17.30 -40.88
N ILE A 529 17.29 17.65 -39.71
CA ILE A 529 16.79 18.76 -38.90
C ILE A 529 16.84 20.09 -39.67
N LYS A 530 15.81 20.89 -39.55
CA LYS A 530 15.67 22.18 -40.25
C LYS A 530 15.35 23.30 -39.26
N VAL A 531 15.59 24.52 -39.67
CA VAL A 531 15.06 25.72 -39.01
C VAL A 531 13.54 25.64 -39.04
N GLY A 532 12.93 25.81 -37.87
CA GLY A 532 11.50 25.65 -37.69
C GLY A 532 11.12 24.38 -36.92
N ASP A 533 11.90 23.30 -37.01
CA ASP A 533 11.62 22.06 -36.28
C ASP A 533 11.67 22.28 -34.76
N HIS A 534 10.88 21.52 -34.03
CA HIS A 534 10.95 21.46 -32.57
C HIS A 534 11.92 20.37 -32.14
N PHE A 535 12.72 20.67 -31.14
CA PHE A 535 13.64 19.71 -30.55
C PHE A 535 13.49 19.61 -29.05
N SER A 536 13.94 18.48 -28.52
CA SER A 536 14.13 18.28 -27.08
C SER A 536 15.39 17.45 -26.81
N GLY A 537 15.98 17.63 -25.63
CA GLY A 537 17.17 16.90 -25.21
C GLY A 537 17.62 17.29 -23.82
N GLN A 538 18.55 16.52 -23.27
CA GLN A 538 19.13 16.74 -21.95
C GLN A 538 20.48 17.46 -22.09
N LEU A 539 20.62 18.60 -21.41
CA LEU A 539 21.83 19.39 -21.44
C LEU A 539 22.87 18.85 -20.45
N ASP A 540 24.05 18.46 -20.94
CA ASP A 540 25.18 18.12 -20.08
C ASP A 540 25.99 19.37 -19.67
N LYS A 541 26.89 19.22 -18.69
CA LYS A 541 27.76 20.30 -18.20
C LYS A 541 28.64 20.97 -19.27
N LYS A 542 28.73 20.40 -20.48
CA LYS A 542 29.51 20.91 -21.62
C LYS A 542 28.62 21.50 -22.70
N ASN A 543 27.34 21.73 -22.43
CA ASN A 543 26.31 22.19 -23.36
C ASN A 543 26.07 21.23 -24.53
N TYR A 544 26.24 19.90 -24.33
CA TYR A 544 25.81 18.89 -25.29
C TYR A 544 24.41 18.38 -24.88
N LEU A 545 23.52 18.32 -25.85
CA LEU A 545 22.22 17.66 -25.70
C LEU A 545 22.39 16.15 -25.96
N LYS A 546 22.08 15.37 -24.93
CA LYS A 546 21.92 13.92 -24.97
C LYS A 546 20.45 13.57 -25.16
N ASN A 547 20.15 12.35 -25.57
CA ASN A 547 18.77 11.89 -25.84
C ASN A 547 17.99 12.87 -26.73
N PHE A 548 18.70 13.39 -27.72
CA PHE A 548 18.20 14.43 -28.64
C PHE A 548 17.14 13.88 -29.58
N LYS A 549 16.01 14.57 -29.66
CA LYS A 549 14.89 14.23 -30.53
C LYS A 549 14.41 15.44 -31.30
N VAL A 550 13.91 15.19 -32.51
CA VAL A 550 13.38 16.20 -33.41
C VAL A 550 11.96 15.84 -33.79
N ASN A 551 11.05 16.79 -33.59
CA ASN A 551 9.70 16.72 -34.12
C ASN A 551 9.60 17.72 -35.27
N PRO A 552 9.31 17.30 -36.53
CA PRO A 552 9.07 18.21 -37.64
C PRO A 552 7.82 19.06 -37.33
N GLU A 553 7.84 20.28 -37.84
CA GLU A 553 6.70 21.21 -37.76
C GLU A 553 5.45 20.62 -38.44
#